data_d5e635764f6605f3c739e3cea102fe8e
#
_entry.id   d5e635764f6605f3c739e3cea102fe8e
#
_cell.length_a   1.000
_cell.length_b   1.000
_cell.length_c   1.000
_cell.angle_alpha   90.00
_cell.angle_beta   90.00
_cell.angle_gamma   90.00
#
_symmetry.space_group_name_H-M   'P 1'
#
loop_
_entity.id
_entity.type
_entity.pdbx_description
1 polymer ?
#
loop_
_entity_poly.entity_id
_entity_poly.type
_entity_poly.pdbx_seq_one_letter_code
_entity_poly.pdbx_strand_id
1 'polypeptide(L)'
;MRMPRRPFLVALAGAAFLAAVEFTPGRAIETPPLSAVITAGATARPSSAIPLVPAALPVDSGRLEREILTRAGYRPLARLLGRRNGDPTTAMRIARAILKESRRLQVAPSLLTGMLLTENTRLEPDAVSSQGAIGLMQVMHFHAGEFDCESDDLIDVESNICHGASVFGRYLKRTGNVKRALLRYNGCVTSANTPNCHRYPAKVFRAAGQVRRDLFRYASMTEIE
;
A
#
# COMPACT_ATOMS: atom_id res chain seq x y z
N MET A 1 6.63 15.01 52.10
CA MET A 1 7.96 15.42 51.57
C MET A 1 7.84 15.63 50.06
N ARG A 2 7.88 16.89 49.58
CA ARG A 2 7.78 17.25 48.15
C ARG A 2 9.21 17.48 47.64
N MET A 3 9.62 16.75 46.59
CA MET A 3 10.88 17.00 45.88
C MET A 3 10.67 18.09 44.78
N PRO A 4 11.61 19.00 44.62
CA PRO A 4 11.49 20.09 43.65
C PRO A 4 11.87 19.65 42.23
N ARG A 5 11.09 20.13 41.25
CA ARG A 5 11.36 20.02 39.82
C ARG A 5 12.49 20.96 39.42
N ARG A 6 13.54 20.44 38.79
CA ARG A 6 14.59 21.24 38.14
C ARG A 6 14.20 21.55 36.67
N PRO A 7 14.35 22.77 36.18
CA PRO A 7 14.16 23.11 34.78
C PRO A 7 15.43 22.74 33.97
N PHE A 8 15.26 22.03 32.86
CA PHE A 8 16.30 21.86 31.85
C PHE A 8 16.28 23.04 30.91
N LEU A 9 17.32 23.83 30.96
CA LEU A 9 17.66 24.85 29.94
C LEU A 9 18.23 24.12 28.72
N VAL A 10 17.57 24.25 27.57
CA VAL A 10 18.12 23.84 26.26
C VAL A 10 18.73 25.07 25.62
N ALA A 11 20.05 25.09 25.50
CA ALA A 11 20.78 26.12 24.78
C ALA A 11 20.65 25.89 23.26
N LEU A 12 20.12 26.89 22.56
CA LEU A 12 20.18 27.01 21.10
C LEU A 12 21.58 27.48 20.70
N ALA A 13 22.30 26.64 19.96
CA ALA A 13 23.46 27.07 19.18
C ALA A 13 23.11 26.99 17.70
N GLY A 14 22.85 28.13 17.09
CA GLY A 14 22.68 28.28 15.65
C GLY A 14 24.06 28.33 14.98
N ALA A 15 24.25 27.54 13.95
CA ALA A 15 25.29 27.73 12.95
C ALA A 15 24.66 27.68 11.57
N ALA A 16 24.48 28.85 10.98
CA ALA A 16 24.10 29.00 9.59
C ALA A 16 25.32 28.74 8.71
N PHE A 17 25.25 27.70 7.86
CA PHE A 17 26.19 27.48 6.77
C PHE A 17 25.49 27.88 5.47
N LEU A 18 25.83 29.05 4.96
CA LEU A 18 25.51 29.51 3.60
C LEU A 18 26.55 28.90 2.65
N ALA A 19 26.16 27.88 1.90
CA ALA A 19 26.91 27.41 0.74
C ALA A 19 26.37 28.13 -0.51
N ALA A 20 27.16 29.03 -1.07
CA ALA A 20 26.93 29.63 -2.36
C ALA A 20 27.13 28.57 -3.46
N VAL A 21 26.09 28.31 -4.24
CA VAL A 21 26.16 27.50 -5.46
C VAL A 21 26.45 28.45 -6.60
N GLU A 22 27.66 28.38 -7.15
CA GLU A 22 28.05 29.09 -8.37
C GLU A 22 27.36 28.45 -9.57
N PHE A 23 26.61 29.29 -10.27
CA PHE A 23 25.88 28.92 -11.50
C PHE A 23 26.80 29.11 -12.71
N THR A 24 27.31 28.02 -13.30
CA THR A 24 28.03 28.05 -14.57
C THR A 24 27.02 28.00 -15.74
N PRO A 25 27.04 28.94 -16.68
CA PRO A 25 26.14 28.91 -17.82
C PRO A 25 26.54 27.81 -18.79
N GLY A 26 25.54 26.92 -19.08
CA GLY A 26 25.68 25.82 -20.00
C GLY A 26 25.86 26.24 -21.45
N ARG A 27 26.72 25.51 -22.09
CA ARG A 27 27.13 25.58 -23.49
C ARG A 27 25.92 25.41 -24.44
N ALA A 28 25.79 26.30 -25.40
CA ALA A 28 24.81 26.22 -26.47
C ALA A 28 25.01 24.97 -27.33
N ILE A 29 23.94 24.23 -27.57
CA ILE A 29 23.93 23.10 -28.52
C ILE A 29 23.61 23.65 -29.89
N GLU A 30 24.59 23.58 -30.80
CA GLU A 30 24.43 23.92 -32.22
C GLU A 30 23.60 22.83 -32.91
N THR A 31 22.54 23.23 -33.60
CA THR A 31 21.74 22.38 -34.49
C THR A 31 22.39 22.28 -35.87
N PRO A 32 22.57 21.08 -36.45
CA PRO A 32 23.07 20.96 -37.83
C PRO A 32 22.00 21.28 -38.84
N PRO A 33 22.36 21.81 -40.06
CA PRO A 33 21.41 22.19 -41.08
C PRO A 33 20.82 21.00 -41.82
N LEU A 34 19.51 21.10 -42.09
CA LEU A 34 18.76 20.23 -42.99
C LEU A 34 19.13 20.55 -44.43
N SER A 35 19.83 19.65 -45.11
CA SER A 35 19.81 19.58 -46.61
C SER A 35 20.42 18.27 -47.09
N ALA A 36 19.56 17.30 -47.43
CA ALA A 36 19.84 16.36 -48.52
C ALA A 36 18.54 15.72 -48.99
N VAL A 37 18.04 16.19 -50.12
CA VAL A 37 17.01 15.57 -50.94
C VAL A 37 17.60 14.30 -51.54
N ILE A 38 16.98 13.15 -51.29
CA ILE A 38 17.17 11.95 -52.09
C ILE A 38 15.82 11.46 -52.55
N THR A 39 15.53 11.70 -53.82
CA THR A 39 14.50 11.05 -54.62
C THR A 39 14.91 9.61 -54.88
N ALA A 40 14.17 8.65 -54.33
CA ALA A 40 14.20 7.28 -54.84
C ALA A 40 12.76 6.76 -54.88
N GLY A 41 12.25 6.55 -56.06
CA GLY A 41 10.96 5.93 -56.29
C GLY A 41 10.95 4.49 -55.80
N ALA A 42 10.02 4.19 -54.88
CA ALA A 42 9.69 2.84 -54.48
C ALA A 42 8.18 2.66 -54.65
N THR A 43 7.80 1.75 -55.53
CA THR A 43 6.44 1.28 -55.78
C THR A 43 5.76 0.88 -54.46
N ALA A 44 4.71 1.61 -54.11
CA ALA A 44 3.91 1.32 -52.92
C ALA A 44 3.16 -0.01 -53.11
N ARG A 45 3.53 -1.03 -52.32
CA ARG A 45 2.66 -2.18 -52.03
C ARG A 45 1.53 -1.69 -51.12
N PRO A 46 0.27 -2.11 -51.32
CA PRO A 46 -0.79 -1.79 -50.40
C PRO A 46 -0.48 -2.47 -49.08
N SER A 47 -0.10 -1.65 -48.10
CA SER A 47 0.01 -2.09 -46.70
C SER A 47 -1.40 -2.38 -46.23
N SER A 48 -1.67 -3.67 -45.92
CA SER A 48 -2.85 -4.08 -45.20
C SER A 48 -2.81 -3.40 -43.83
N ALA A 49 -3.54 -2.29 -43.71
CA ALA A 49 -3.72 -1.62 -42.45
C ALA A 49 -4.43 -2.61 -41.52
N ILE A 50 -3.66 -3.26 -40.64
CA ILE A 50 -4.22 -3.94 -39.48
C ILE A 50 -4.99 -2.86 -38.71
N PRO A 51 -6.32 -3.01 -38.50
CA PRO A 51 -7.05 -2.04 -37.74
C PRO A 51 -6.36 -1.94 -36.36
N LEU A 52 -5.86 -0.75 -36.04
CA LEU A 52 -5.40 -0.44 -34.69
C LEU A 52 -6.62 -0.68 -33.78
N VAL A 53 -6.64 -1.83 -33.10
CA VAL A 53 -7.52 -2.05 -31.98
C VAL A 53 -7.18 -0.92 -31.00
N PRO A 54 -8.12 -0.03 -30.66
CA PRO A 54 -7.84 1.05 -29.73
C PRO A 54 -7.28 0.40 -28.48
N ALA A 55 -6.07 0.82 -28.08
CA ALA A 55 -5.45 0.34 -26.85
C ALA A 55 -6.49 0.48 -25.74
N ALA A 56 -6.94 -0.65 -25.22
CA ALA A 56 -7.96 -0.65 -24.17
C ALA A 56 -7.47 0.31 -23.09
N LEU A 57 -8.30 1.33 -22.79
CA LEU A 57 -8.01 2.30 -21.72
C LEU A 57 -7.56 1.51 -20.49
N PRO A 58 -6.51 1.95 -19.78
CA PRO A 58 -6.04 1.23 -18.62
C PRO A 58 -7.22 1.05 -17.66
N VAL A 59 -7.73 -0.16 -17.57
CA VAL A 59 -8.81 -0.49 -16.64
C VAL A 59 -8.29 -0.17 -15.25
N ASP A 60 -8.92 0.78 -14.55
CA ASP A 60 -8.62 1.04 -13.15
C ASP A 60 -8.86 -0.25 -12.36
N SER A 61 -7.80 -1.00 -12.18
CA SER A 61 -7.85 -2.32 -11.55
C SER A 61 -8.36 -2.26 -10.11
N GLY A 62 -8.24 -1.09 -9.46
CA GLY A 62 -8.84 -0.85 -8.16
C GLY A 62 -10.36 -0.68 -8.22
N ARG A 63 -10.87 -0.08 -9.30
CA ARG A 63 -12.30 0.04 -9.55
C ARG A 63 -12.92 -1.33 -9.81
N LEU A 64 -12.32 -2.13 -10.68
CA LEU A 64 -12.78 -3.48 -11.01
C LEU A 64 -12.77 -4.38 -9.77
N GLU A 65 -11.75 -4.31 -8.94
CA GLU A 65 -11.68 -5.04 -7.68
C GLU A 65 -12.83 -4.65 -6.73
N ARG A 66 -13.10 -3.36 -6.57
CA ARG A 66 -14.23 -2.89 -5.76
C ARG A 66 -15.57 -3.36 -6.32
N GLU A 67 -15.74 -3.38 -7.63
CA GLU A 67 -16.96 -3.86 -8.30
C GLU A 67 -17.20 -5.35 -8.04
N ILE A 68 -16.18 -6.20 -8.21
CA ILE A 68 -16.24 -7.63 -7.88
C ILE A 68 -16.68 -7.84 -6.44
N LEU A 69 -16.04 -7.13 -5.49
CA LEU A 69 -16.35 -7.28 -4.07
C LEU A 69 -17.66 -6.60 -3.65
N THR A 70 -18.19 -5.69 -4.46
CA THR A 70 -19.54 -5.15 -4.25
C THR A 70 -20.60 -6.16 -4.64
N ARG A 71 -20.42 -6.87 -5.75
CA ARG A 71 -21.35 -7.90 -6.23
C ARG A 71 -21.28 -9.20 -5.42
N ALA A 72 -20.07 -9.73 -5.24
CA ALA A 72 -19.82 -11.02 -4.59
C ALA A 72 -19.65 -10.93 -3.05
N GLY A 73 -19.58 -9.71 -2.50
CA GLY A 73 -19.34 -9.48 -1.08
C GLY A 73 -17.97 -9.95 -0.61
N TYR A 74 -17.89 -10.41 0.64
CA TYR A 74 -16.65 -10.86 1.26
C TYR A 74 -16.19 -12.27 0.84
N ARG A 75 -17.09 -13.07 0.25
CA ARG A 75 -16.87 -14.51 -0.01
C ARG A 75 -15.62 -14.82 -0.85
N PRO A 76 -15.31 -14.12 -1.96
CA PRO A 76 -14.09 -14.37 -2.73
C PRO A 76 -12.83 -14.18 -1.89
N LEU A 77 -12.79 -13.10 -1.10
CA LEU A 77 -11.66 -12.79 -0.24
C LEU A 77 -11.55 -13.80 0.91
N ALA A 78 -12.66 -14.17 1.55
CA ALA A 78 -12.69 -15.18 2.60
C ALA A 78 -12.19 -16.54 2.11
N ARG A 79 -12.61 -16.98 0.90
CA ARG A 79 -12.12 -18.23 0.29
C ARG A 79 -10.61 -18.18 0.02
N LEU A 80 -10.10 -17.04 -0.42
CA LEU A 80 -8.67 -16.84 -0.65
C LEU A 80 -7.88 -16.95 0.66
N LEU A 81 -8.33 -16.30 1.71
CA LEU A 81 -7.69 -16.30 3.03
C LEU A 81 -7.79 -17.65 3.72
N GLY A 82 -8.95 -18.32 3.63
CA GLY A 82 -9.18 -19.63 4.23
C GLY A 82 -8.26 -20.73 3.69
N ARG A 83 -7.79 -20.61 2.44
CA ARG A 83 -6.77 -21.50 1.88
C ARG A 83 -5.40 -21.33 2.54
N ARG A 84 -5.16 -20.25 3.27
CA ARG A 84 -3.89 -19.98 3.94
C ARG A 84 -3.85 -20.44 5.38
N ASN A 85 -4.91 -20.19 6.15
CA ASN A 85 -4.94 -20.52 7.57
C ASN A 85 -5.73 -21.80 7.92
N GLY A 86 -6.45 -22.37 6.94
CA GLY A 86 -7.26 -23.57 7.18
C GLY A 86 -8.52 -23.34 8.03
N ASP A 87 -8.77 -22.13 8.51
CA ASP A 87 -9.96 -21.76 9.30
C ASP A 87 -10.90 -20.84 8.50
N PRO A 88 -12.01 -21.38 7.96
CA PRO A 88 -12.98 -20.60 7.20
C PRO A 88 -13.66 -19.50 8.04
N THR A 89 -13.83 -19.72 9.34
CA THR A 89 -14.50 -18.76 10.23
C THR A 89 -13.66 -17.51 10.43
N THR A 90 -12.40 -17.67 10.81
CA THR A 90 -11.44 -16.56 10.93
C THR A 90 -11.22 -15.87 9.58
N ALA A 91 -11.10 -16.63 8.49
CA ALA A 91 -10.96 -16.05 7.16
C ALA A 91 -12.16 -15.18 6.76
N MET A 92 -13.37 -15.58 7.12
CA MET A 92 -14.59 -14.81 6.87
C MET A 92 -14.62 -13.51 7.71
N ARG A 93 -14.25 -13.57 8.99
CA ARG A 93 -14.14 -12.40 9.87
C ARG A 93 -13.11 -11.40 9.30
N ILE A 94 -11.93 -11.88 8.95
CA ILE A 94 -10.87 -11.05 8.32
C ILE A 94 -11.40 -10.39 7.04
N ALA A 95 -12.02 -11.15 6.14
CA ALA A 95 -12.52 -10.62 4.88
C ALA A 95 -13.55 -9.50 5.07
N ARG A 96 -14.49 -9.68 6.01
CA ARG A 96 -15.50 -8.65 6.35
C ARG A 96 -14.85 -7.40 6.93
N ALA A 97 -13.93 -7.55 7.88
CA ALA A 97 -13.22 -6.43 8.49
C ALA A 97 -12.38 -5.67 7.45
N ILE A 98 -11.63 -6.35 6.59
CA ILE A 98 -10.87 -5.74 5.50
C ILE A 98 -11.79 -4.93 4.57
N LEU A 99 -12.96 -5.46 4.18
CA LEU A 99 -13.89 -4.72 3.32
C LEU A 99 -14.49 -3.49 4.02
N LYS A 100 -14.82 -3.59 5.31
CA LYS A 100 -15.30 -2.47 6.13
C LYS A 100 -14.25 -1.34 6.13
N GLU A 101 -13.02 -1.68 6.50
CA GLU A 101 -11.94 -0.71 6.63
C GLU A 101 -11.44 -0.14 5.29
N SER A 102 -11.43 -0.95 4.23
CA SER A 102 -11.11 -0.49 2.88
C SER A 102 -12.08 0.57 2.37
N ARG A 103 -13.37 0.39 2.63
CA ARG A 103 -14.40 1.39 2.30
C ARG A 103 -14.21 2.66 3.12
N ARG A 104 -13.98 2.54 4.42
CA ARG A 104 -13.75 3.68 5.32
C ARG A 104 -12.54 4.52 4.89
N LEU A 105 -11.45 3.87 4.49
CA LEU A 105 -10.21 4.52 4.07
C LEU A 105 -10.16 4.88 2.58
N GLN A 106 -11.16 4.49 1.79
CA GLN A 106 -11.19 4.67 0.33
C GLN A 106 -9.98 4.05 -0.38
N VAL A 107 -9.48 2.91 0.11
CA VAL A 107 -8.37 2.17 -0.49
C VAL A 107 -8.84 0.84 -1.08
N ALA A 108 -8.02 0.25 -1.96
CA ALA A 108 -8.32 -1.07 -2.50
C ALA A 108 -8.26 -2.15 -1.41
N PRO A 109 -9.24 -3.07 -1.32
CA PRO A 109 -9.20 -4.19 -0.37
C PRO A 109 -7.94 -5.04 -0.51
N SER A 110 -7.43 -5.23 -1.72
CA SER A 110 -6.15 -5.92 -1.95
C SER A 110 -4.97 -5.24 -1.28
N LEU A 111 -4.98 -3.91 -1.13
CA LEU A 111 -3.92 -3.19 -0.45
C LEU A 111 -3.89 -3.54 1.05
N LEU A 112 -5.03 -3.44 1.75
CA LEU A 112 -5.10 -3.81 3.18
C LEU A 112 -4.82 -5.30 3.38
N THR A 113 -5.34 -6.16 2.49
CA THR A 113 -5.02 -7.60 2.51
C THR A 113 -3.52 -7.84 2.29
N GLY A 114 -2.89 -7.10 1.38
CA GLY A 114 -1.46 -7.17 1.13
C GLY A 114 -0.62 -6.75 2.34
N MET A 115 -1.05 -5.74 3.08
CA MET A 115 -0.45 -5.35 4.36
C MET A 115 -0.58 -6.50 5.35
N LEU A 116 -1.78 -6.97 5.62
CA LEU A 116 -2.08 -8.07 6.54
C LEU A 116 -1.23 -9.31 6.22
N LEU A 117 -1.15 -9.74 4.95
CA LEU A 117 -0.35 -10.88 4.52
C LEU A 117 1.17 -10.64 4.60
N THR A 118 1.61 -9.39 4.64
CA THR A 118 3.02 -9.03 4.82
C THR A 118 3.40 -9.07 6.29
N GLU A 119 2.48 -8.69 7.17
CA GLU A 119 2.65 -8.69 8.63
C GLU A 119 2.51 -10.10 9.21
N ASN A 120 1.49 -10.83 8.78
CA ASN A 120 1.13 -12.13 9.32
C ASN A 120 0.71 -13.10 8.21
N THR A 121 1.66 -13.85 7.70
CA THR A 121 1.43 -14.77 6.56
C THR A 121 0.52 -15.93 6.90
N ARG A 122 0.50 -16.35 8.19
CA ARG A 122 -0.30 -17.49 8.67
C ARG A 122 -1.70 -17.08 9.09
N LEU A 123 -1.95 -15.78 9.25
CA LEU A 123 -3.23 -15.24 9.71
C LEU A 123 -3.62 -15.70 11.12
N GLU A 124 -2.64 -15.74 12.02
CA GLU A 124 -2.78 -16.09 13.44
C GLU A 124 -3.18 -14.83 14.23
N PRO A 125 -4.40 -14.74 14.78
CA PRO A 125 -4.85 -13.50 15.46
C PRO A 125 -4.07 -13.17 16.73
N ASP A 126 -3.50 -14.17 17.40
CA ASP A 126 -2.75 -14.08 18.64
C ASP A 126 -1.23 -13.96 18.45
N ALA A 127 -0.75 -13.86 17.21
CA ALA A 127 0.67 -13.72 16.92
C ALA A 127 1.27 -12.47 17.58
N VAL A 128 2.38 -12.64 18.30
CA VAL A 128 3.13 -11.54 18.92
C VAL A 128 4.56 -11.55 18.43
N SER A 129 5.02 -10.41 17.94
CA SER A 129 6.41 -10.26 17.50
C SER A 129 7.36 -10.03 18.66
N SER A 130 8.67 -10.20 18.43
CA SER A 130 9.72 -9.89 19.42
C SER A 130 9.75 -8.40 19.83
N GLN A 131 9.14 -7.52 19.05
CA GLN A 131 9.01 -6.09 19.33
C GLN A 131 7.68 -5.72 20.01
N GLY A 132 6.84 -6.72 20.33
CA GLY A 132 5.54 -6.50 20.98
C GLY A 132 4.42 -6.05 20.03
N ALA A 133 4.59 -6.22 18.72
CA ALA A 133 3.49 -6.04 17.77
C ALA A 133 2.55 -7.24 17.81
N ILE A 134 1.23 -7.00 17.75
CA ILE A 134 0.19 -8.00 18.06
C ILE A 134 -0.71 -8.22 16.84
N GLY A 135 -1.05 -9.47 16.58
CA GLY A 135 -2.15 -9.93 15.75
C GLY A 135 -1.92 -9.85 14.25
N LEU A 136 -3.02 -9.78 13.53
CA LEU A 136 -3.07 -9.92 12.07
C LEU A 136 -2.34 -8.81 11.31
N MET A 137 -2.44 -7.57 11.79
CA MET A 137 -1.79 -6.40 11.20
C MET A 137 -0.58 -5.93 12.01
N GLN A 138 -0.11 -6.73 12.98
CA GLN A 138 1.05 -6.44 13.82
C GLN A 138 0.99 -5.01 14.41
N VAL A 139 -0.10 -4.75 15.13
CA VAL A 139 -0.34 -3.45 15.76
C VAL A 139 0.45 -3.36 17.06
N MET A 140 1.16 -2.25 17.27
CA MET A 140 1.85 -2.02 18.55
C MET A 140 0.84 -1.75 19.66
N HIS A 141 1.08 -2.31 20.85
CA HIS A 141 0.16 -2.25 21.99
C HIS A 141 -0.28 -0.85 22.39
N PHE A 142 0.57 0.16 22.21
CA PHE A 142 0.25 1.56 22.54
C PHE A 142 -0.78 2.20 21.59
N HIS A 143 -1.18 1.48 20.53
CA HIS A 143 -2.26 1.90 19.64
C HIS A 143 -3.63 1.34 20.07
N ALA A 144 -3.68 0.44 21.05
CA ALA A 144 -4.94 -0.01 21.65
C ALA A 144 -5.67 1.18 22.27
N GLY A 145 -6.96 1.35 22.00
CA GLY A 145 -7.78 2.46 22.48
C GLY A 145 -7.48 3.84 21.86
N GLU A 146 -6.55 3.92 20.89
CA GLU A 146 -6.21 5.20 20.25
C GLU A 146 -7.19 5.60 19.15
N PHE A 147 -8.03 4.67 18.69
CA PHE A 147 -8.97 4.85 17.59
C PHE A 147 -10.38 4.43 18.00
N ASP A 148 -11.37 4.93 17.29
CA ASP A 148 -12.77 4.56 17.45
C ASP A 148 -13.05 3.18 16.81
N CYS A 149 -12.49 2.14 17.44
CA CYS A 149 -12.70 0.73 17.11
C CYS A 149 -13.66 0.11 18.14
N GLU A 150 -14.39 -0.95 17.75
CA GLU A 150 -15.41 -1.58 18.61
C GLU A 150 -14.84 -2.20 19.89
N SER A 151 -13.54 -2.51 19.89
CA SER A 151 -12.80 -3.08 21.02
C SER A 151 -11.34 -2.64 20.96
N ASP A 152 -10.67 -2.61 22.11
CA ASP A 152 -9.24 -2.34 22.25
C ASP A 152 -8.40 -3.62 22.31
N ASP A 153 -9.06 -4.79 22.29
CA ASP A 153 -8.38 -6.09 22.26
C ASP A 153 -7.73 -6.34 20.91
N LEU A 154 -6.41 -6.28 20.86
CA LEU A 154 -5.62 -6.48 19.63
C LEU A 154 -5.50 -7.96 19.21
N ILE A 155 -6.02 -8.91 19.98
CA ILE A 155 -6.13 -10.32 19.56
C ILE A 155 -7.45 -10.54 18.81
N ASP A 156 -8.46 -9.72 19.08
CA ASP A 156 -9.70 -9.76 18.32
C ASP A 156 -9.49 -9.37 16.86
N VAL A 157 -10.07 -10.15 15.93
CA VAL A 157 -9.86 -10.01 14.49
C VAL A 157 -10.28 -8.64 13.97
N GLU A 158 -11.49 -8.21 14.31
CA GLU A 158 -12.09 -6.97 13.84
C GLU A 158 -11.37 -5.77 14.46
N SER A 159 -11.08 -5.84 15.74
CA SER A 159 -10.35 -4.81 16.48
C SER A 159 -8.94 -4.61 15.91
N ASN A 160 -8.18 -5.68 15.73
CA ASN A 160 -6.83 -5.61 15.18
C ASN A 160 -6.79 -4.98 13.79
N ILE A 161 -7.71 -5.40 12.91
CA ILE A 161 -7.78 -4.85 11.55
C ILE A 161 -8.21 -3.38 11.58
N CYS A 162 -9.15 -3.00 12.45
CA CYS A 162 -9.55 -1.61 12.64
C CYS A 162 -8.38 -0.73 13.09
N HIS A 163 -7.65 -1.14 14.13
CA HIS A 163 -6.49 -0.40 14.64
C HIS A 163 -5.38 -0.30 13.60
N GLY A 164 -4.99 -1.40 12.97
CA GLY A 164 -3.96 -1.42 11.93
C GLY A 164 -4.34 -0.55 10.72
N ALA A 165 -5.57 -0.63 10.24
CA ALA A 165 -6.09 0.22 9.18
C ALA A 165 -6.10 1.70 9.59
N SER A 166 -6.42 2.01 10.84
CA SER A 166 -6.46 3.38 11.36
C SER A 166 -5.06 3.98 11.48
N VAL A 167 -4.05 3.22 11.95
CA VAL A 167 -2.64 3.62 11.93
C VAL A 167 -2.20 3.95 10.50
N PHE A 168 -2.47 3.05 9.55
CA PHE A 168 -2.16 3.27 8.15
C PHE A 168 -2.89 4.50 7.58
N GLY A 169 -4.19 4.63 7.84
CA GLY A 169 -5.02 5.76 7.40
C GLY A 169 -4.51 7.10 7.91
N ARG A 170 -4.04 7.16 9.16
CA ARG A 170 -3.38 8.35 9.74
C ARG A 170 -2.15 8.75 8.94
N TYR A 171 -1.29 7.78 8.59
CA TYR A 171 -0.11 8.05 7.75
C TYR A 171 -0.49 8.41 6.32
N LEU A 172 -1.52 7.77 5.76
CA LEU A 172 -2.01 8.08 4.42
C LEU A 172 -2.52 9.53 4.35
N LYS A 173 -3.32 9.96 5.32
CA LYS A 173 -3.81 11.34 5.43
C LYS A 173 -2.66 12.37 5.55
N ARG A 174 -1.61 12.04 6.34
CA ARG A 174 -0.45 12.94 6.53
C ARG A 174 0.44 13.04 5.30
N THR A 175 0.58 11.98 4.54
CA THR A 175 1.57 11.92 3.44
C THR A 175 0.95 12.12 2.06
N GLY A 176 -0.36 11.93 1.91
CA GLY A 176 -1.06 11.92 0.62
C GLY A 176 -0.57 10.84 -0.34
N ASN A 177 0.24 9.88 0.13
CA ASN A 177 0.91 8.91 -0.74
C ASN A 177 1.01 7.53 -0.07
N VAL A 178 0.45 6.50 -0.73
CA VAL A 178 0.40 5.13 -0.21
C VAL A 178 1.80 4.58 0.12
N LYS A 179 2.79 4.75 -0.78
CA LYS A 179 4.15 4.26 -0.54
C LYS A 179 4.78 4.91 0.69
N ARG A 180 4.61 6.22 0.87
CA ARG A 180 5.11 6.94 2.04
C ARG A 180 4.38 6.52 3.31
N ALA A 181 3.07 6.30 3.25
CA ALA A 181 2.28 5.79 4.38
C ALA A 181 2.76 4.40 4.82
N LEU A 182 2.99 3.50 3.87
CA LEU A 182 3.53 2.16 4.13
C LEU A 182 4.94 2.20 4.75
N LEU A 183 5.81 3.10 4.28
CA LEU A 183 7.12 3.29 4.90
C LEU A 183 6.98 3.67 6.39
N ARG A 184 6.10 4.62 6.70
CA ARG A 184 5.88 5.05 8.09
C ARG A 184 5.20 3.98 8.93
N TYR A 185 4.29 3.20 8.35
CA TYR A 185 3.64 2.08 9.02
C TYR A 185 4.68 1.07 9.53
N ASN A 186 5.66 0.73 8.72
CA ASN A 186 6.75 -0.18 9.08
C ASN A 186 7.94 0.53 9.77
N GLY A 187 7.72 1.70 10.35
CA GLY A 187 8.75 2.38 11.15
C GLY A 187 9.90 2.98 10.37
N CYS A 188 9.74 3.30 9.08
CA CYS A 188 10.70 4.10 8.31
C CYS A 188 10.55 5.59 8.68
N VAL A 189 11.22 6.00 9.74
CA VAL A 189 11.31 7.38 10.22
C VAL A 189 12.77 7.83 10.20
N THR A 190 13.03 9.13 10.06
CA THR A 190 14.35 9.67 9.74
C THR A 190 15.48 9.39 10.74
N SER A 191 15.15 9.12 12.02
CA SER A 191 16.16 8.97 13.09
C SER A 191 16.19 7.60 13.77
N ALA A 192 15.16 6.78 13.59
CA ALA A 192 15.05 5.47 14.23
C ALA A 192 14.36 4.48 13.28
N ASN A 193 15.03 4.17 12.18
CA ASN A 193 14.46 3.30 11.16
C ASN A 193 14.48 1.83 11.57
N THR A 194 13.34 1.15 11.43
CA THR A 194 13.29 -0.31 11.46
C THR A 194 14.21 -0.89 10.38
N PRO A 195 15.03 -1.91 10.66
CA PRO A 195 15.92 -2.51 9.66
C PRO A 195 15.16 -2.92 8.40
N ASN A 196 15.70 -2.55 7.23
CA ASN A 196 15.11 -2.86 5.91
C ASN A 196 13.69 -2.32 5.67
N CYS A 197 13.21 -1.36 6.45
CA CYS A 197 11.86 -0.79 6.31
C CYS A 197 11.56 -0.26 4.90
N HIS A 198 12.58 0.19 4.16
CA HIS A 198 12.45 0.68 2.77
C HIS A 198 11.94 -0.39 1.79
N ARG A 199 12.10 -1.69 2.12
CA ARG A 199 11.61 -2.82 1.31
C ARG A 199 10.14 -3.16 1.56
N TYR A 200 9.57 -2.67 2.65
CA TYR A 200 8.21 -2.98 3.06
C TYR A 200 7.15 -2.64 2.00
N PRO A 201 7.11 -1.44 1.39
CA PRO A 201 6.12 -1.13 0.37
C PRO A 201 6.15 -2.10 -0.82
N ALA A 202 7.34 -2.53 -1.26
CA ALA A 202 7.47 -3.48 -2.36
C ALA A 202 6.90 -4.86 -2.01
N LYS A 203 7.05 -5.31 -0.75
CA LYS A 203 6.43 -6.55 -0.26
C LYS A 203 4.91 -6.44 -0.27
N VAL A 204 4.38 -5.36 0.29
CA VAL A 204 2.92 -5.10 0.34
C VAL A 204 2.33 -5.03 -1.07
N PHE A 205 2.93 -4.27 -1.99
CA PHE A 205 2.42 -4.17 -3.36
C PHE A 205 2.46 -5.50 -4.11
N ARG A 206 3.47 -6.32 -3.87
CA ARG A 206 3.54 -7.68 -4.45
C ARG A 206 2.42 -8.56 -3.92
N ALA A 207 2.20 -8.58 -2.61
CA ALA A 207 1.12 -9.33 -1.98
C ALA A 207 -0.25 -8.83 -2.45
N ALA A 208 -0.47 -7.52 -2.49
CA ALA A 208 -1.70 -6.90 -2.98
C ALA A 208 -1.97 -7.25 -4.46
N GLY A 209 -0.92 -7.23 -5.30
CA GLY A 209 -1.02 -7.63 -6.70
C GLY A 209 -1.42 -9.10 -6.86
N GLN A 210 -0.90 -9.99 -6.01
CA GLN A 210 -1.30 -11.40 -6.02
C GLN A 210 -2.76 -11.56 -5.61
N VAL A 211 -3.18 -10.95 -4.51
CA VAL A 211 -4.58 -10.96 -4.04
C VAL A 211 -5.53 -10.50 -5.14
N ARG A 212 -5.20 -9.39 -5.81
CA ARG A 212 -6.03 -8.86 -6.89
C ARG A 212 -6.15 -9.82 -8.08
N ARG A 213 -5.05 -10.44 -8.52
CA ARG A 213 -5.10 -11.46 -9.59
C ARG A 213 -5.97 -12.64 -9.21
N ASP A 214 -5.89 -13.10 -7.97
CA ASP A 214 -6.68 -14.22 -7.48
C ASP A 214 -8.18 -13.88 -7.38
N LEU A 215 -8.52 -12.65 -6.98
CA LEU A 215 -9.90 -12.16 -6.99
C LEU A 215 -10.48 -12.07 -8.41
N PHE A 216 -9.70 -11.60 -9.38
CA PHE A 216 -10.14 -11.53 -10.78
C PHE A 216 -10.34 -12.92 -11.38
N ARG A 217 -9.46 -13.86 -11.09
CA ARG A 217 -9.62 -15.26 -11.51
C ARG A 217 -10.88 -15.88 -10.92
N TYR A 218 -11.20 -15.57 -9.66
CA TYR A 218 -12.44 -16.03 -9.05
C TYR A 218 -13.68 -15.47 -9.77
N ALA A 219 -13.69 -14.19 -10.10
CA ALA A 219 -14.82 -13.56 -10.79
C ALA A 219 -15.07 -14.20 -12.16
N SER A 220 -13.99 -14.45 -12.95
CA SER A 220 -14.13 -15.10 -14.26
C SER A 220 -14.63 -16.55 -14.21
N MET A 221 -14.44 -17.23 -13.09
CA MET A 221 -14.94 -18.61 -12.92
C MET A 221 -16.42 -18.67 -12.53
N THR A 222 -16.94 -17.64 -11.86
CA THR A 222 -18.34 -17.58 -11.41
C THR A 222 -19.30 -17.01 -12.46
N GLU A 223 -18.81 -16.43 -13.54
CA GLU A 223 -19.63 -15.98 -14.68
C GLU A 223 -19.92 -17.10 -15.69
N ILE A 224 -19.38 -18.30 -15.50
CA ILE A 224 -19.52 -19.45 -16.42
C ILE A 224 -20.55 -20.47 -15.90
N GLU A 225 -21.04 -20.33 -14.68
CA GLU A 225 -22.14 -21.10 -14.11
C GLU A 225 -23.49 -20.35 -14.23
#